data_f17bd3f6f05c4b9df80deb0a6ba38528
#
_entry.id   f17bd3f6f05c4b9df80deb0a6ba38528
#
_cell.length_a   1.000
_cell.length_b   1.000
_cell.length_c   1.000
_cell.angle_alpha   90.00
_cell.angle_beta   90.00
_cell.angle_gamma   90.00
#
_symmetry.space_group_name_H-M   'P 1'
#
loop_
_entity.id
_entity.type
_entity.pdbx_description
1 polymer ?
#
loop_
_entity_poly.entity_id
_entity_poly.type
_entity_poly.pdbx_seq_one_letter_code
_entity_poly.pdbx_strand_id
1 'polypeptide(L)'
;MDAVEESVDSLASLEERINRAVQIISELRSDNEGLQAKLKKSHEEIGALRAERDEAHLLAEEFQKENGGLESKIQQLSEECENLREERRQVKSRIEKLLNQLDLLSAS
;
A
#
# COMPACT_ATOMS: atom_id res chain seq x y z
N MET A 1 -29.69 22.39 70.62
CA MET A 1 -28.32 22.12 70.22
C MET A 1 -28.20 21.03 69.16
N ASP A 2 -29.03 19.98 69.30
CA ASP A 2 -29.02 18.87 68.33
C ASP A 2 -29.37 19.32 66.88
N ALA A 3 -30.32 20.27 66.75
CA ALA A 3 -30.68 20.80 65.42
C ALA A 3 -29.58 21.61 64.75
N VAL A 4 -28.72 22.29 65.51
CA VAL A 4 -27.59 23.06 65.03
C VAL A 4 -26.49 22.11 64.62
N GLU A 5 -26.20 21.06 65.35
CA GLU A 5 -25.22 20.01 65.03
C GLU A 5 -25.65 19.25 63.82
N GLU A 6 -26.91 18.88 63.66
CA GLU A 6 -27.43 18.22 62.44
C GLU A 6 -27.32 19.12 61.24
N SER A 7 -27.56 20.43 61.36
CA SER A 7 -27.40 21.39 60.26
C SER A 7 -25.96 21.56 59.89
N VAL A 8 -25.02 21.57 60.83
CA VAL A 8 -23.58 21.66 60.56
C VAL A 8 -23.07 20.38 59.84
N ASP A 9 -23.52 19.20 60.29
CA ASP A 9 -23.20 17.92 59.69
C ASP A 9 -23.73 17.81 58.26
N SER A 10 -24.96 18.31 58.03
CA SER A 10 -25.56 18.35 56.69
C SER A 10 -24.81 19.28 55.76
N LEU A 11 -24.36 20.44 56.24
CA LEU A 11 -23.54 21.36 55.48
C LEU A 11 -22.16 20.75 55.14
N ALA A 12 -21.52 20.11 56.12
CA ALA A 12 -20.25 19.43 55.91
C ALA A 12 -20.38 18.32 54.87
N SER A 13 -21.43 17.53 54.90
CA SER A 13 -21.74 16.50 53.92
C SER A 13 -21.96 17.07 52.53
N LEU A 14 -22.67 18.21 52.44
CA LEU A 14 -22.90 18.90 51.18
C LEU A 14 -21.60 19.46 50.58
N GLU A 15 -20.74 20.06 51.39
CA GLU A 15 -19.42 20.52 50.96
C GLU A 15 -18.57 19.39 50.43
N GLU A 16 -18.55 18.26 51.07
CA GLU A 16 -17.85 17.07 50.64
C GLU A 16 -18.33 16.58 49.26
N ARG A 17 -19.66 16.55 49.09
CA ARG A 17 -20.26 16.20 47.79
C ARG A 17 -19.89 17.18 46.68
N ILE A 18 -19.91 18.47 46.97
CA ILE A 18 -19.53 19.51 46.03
C ILE A 18 -18.07 19.35 45.65
N ASN A 19 -17.18 19.14 46.61
CA ASN A 19 -15.74 18.95 46.34
C ASN A 19 -15.47 17.73 45.49
N ARG A 20 -16.17 16.61 45.73
CA ARG A 20 -16.08 15.42 44.88
C ARG A 20 -16.59 15.68 43.48
N ALA A 21 -17.70 16.38 43.34
CA ALA A 21 -18.27 16.73 42.06
C ALA A 21 -17.31 17.61 41.25
N VAL A 22 -16.70 18.60 41.87
CA VAL A 22 -15.71 19.49 41.27
C VAL A 22 -14.49 18.69 40.81
N GLN A 23 -14.02 17.77 41.65
CA GLN A 23 -12.87 16.91 41.30
C GLN A 23 -13.18 16.00 40.10
N ILE A 24 -14.35 15.36 40.09
CA ILE A 24 -14.81 14.52 38.99
C ILE A 24 -14.93 15.33 37.71
N ILE A 25 -15.50 16.51 37.76
CA ILE A 25 -15.61 17.40 36.58
C ILE A 25 -14.23 17.78 36.06
N SER A 26 -13.29 18.10 36.93
CA SER A 26 -11.92 18.43 36.56
C SER A 26 -11.24 17.25 35.89
N GLU A 27 -11.36 16.05 36.43
CA GLU A 27 -10.82 14.82 35.85
C GLU A 27 -11.44 14.53 34.48
N LEU A 28 -12.76 14.64 34.37
CA LEU A 28 -13.48 14.42 33.11
C LEU A 28 -13.08 15.43 32.03
N ARG A 29 -12.89 16.68 32.40
CA ARG A 29 -12.38 17.71 31.47
C ARG A 29 -10.98 17.39 30.98
N SER A 30 -10.10 16.97 31.88
CA SER A 30 -8.75 16.57 31.56
C SER A 30 -8.74 15.37 30.61
N ASP A 31 -9.53 14.35 30.92
CA ASP A 31 -9.69 13.15 30.09
C ASP A 31 -10.25 13.51 28.71
N ASN A 32 -11.25 14.40 28.69
CA ASN A 32 -11.86 14.84 27.43
C ASN A 32 -10.85 15.57 26.54
N GLU A 33 -10.08 16.49 27.11
CA GLU A 33 -9.00 17.19 26.39
C GLU A 33 -7.96 16.21 25.85
N GLY A 34 -7.55 15.24 26.67
CA GLY A 34 -6.62 14.20 26.27
C GLY A 34 -7.17 13.34 25.14
N LEU A 35 -8.43 12.95 25.20
CA LEU A 35 -9.10 12.17 24.16
C LEU A 35 -9.25 12.96 22.86
N GLN A 36 -9.59 14.24 22.95
CA GLN A 36 -9.66 15.11 21.78
C GLN A 36 -8.31 15.24 21.08
N ALA A 37 -7.23 15.40 21.86
CA ALA A 37 -5.87 15.45 21.30
C ALA A 37 -5.49 14.14 20.61
N LYS A 38 -5.79 13.01 21.21
CA LYS A 38 -5.56 11.68 20.60
C LYS A 38 -6.37 11.50 19.34
N LEU A 39 -7.63 11.93 19.35
CA LEU A 39 -8.51 11.82 18.20
C LEU A 39 -7.98 12.66 17.02
N LYS A 40 -7.55 13.87 17.29
CA LYS A 40 -6.93 14.76 16.29
C LYS A 40 -5.69 14.12 15.67
N LYS A 41 -4.82 13.59 16.53
CA LYS A 41 -3.60 12.90 16.08
C LYS A 41 -3.92 11.68 15.22
N SER A 42 -4.91 10.88 15.63
CA SER A 42 -5.36 9.71 14.87
C SER A 42 -5.91 10.11 13.49
N HIS A 43 -6.68 11.18 13.42
CA HIS A 43 -7.19 11.69 12.15
C HIS A 43 -6.07 12.15 11.22
N GLU A 44 -5.05 12.81 11.75
CA GLU A 44 -3.86 13.21 10.98
C GLU A 44 -3.10 12.00 10.45
N GLU A 45 -2.91 10.98 11.29
CA GLU A 45 -2.26 9.72 10.90
C GLU A 45 -3.06 8.98 9.82
N ILE A 46 -4.37 8.91 9.97
CA ILE A 46 -5.25 8.29 8.96
C ILE A 46 -5.15 9.03 7.63
N GLY A 47 -5.15 10.36 7.65
CA GLY A 47 -4.97 11.18 6.46
C GLY A 47 -3.65 10.90 5.75
N ALA A 48 -2.56 10.85 6.51
CA ALA A 48 -1.24 10.54 5.97
C ALA A 48 -1.16 9.13 5.39
N LEU A 49 -1.71 8.13 6.09
CA LEU A 49 -1.74 6.75 5.63
C LEU A 49 -2.59 6.57 4.36
N ARG A 50 -3.70 7.27 4.27
CA ARG A 50 -4.53 7.26 3.05
C ARG A 50 -3.79 7.84 1.85
N ALA A 51 -3.06 8.94 2.06
CA ALA A 51 -2.25 9.55 1.01
C ALA A 51 -1.14 8.60 0.53
N GLU A 52 -0.44 7.95 1.45
CA GLU A 52 0.58 6.94 1.11
C GLU A 52 -0.03 5.75 0.37
N ARG A 53 -1.19 5.28 0.81
CA ARG A 53 -1.91 4.19 0.15
C ARG A 53 -2.26 4.56 -1.29
N ASP A 54 -2.79 5.75 -1.50
CA ASP A 54 -3.20 6.20 -2.83
C ASP A 54 -1.99 6.35 -3.77
N GLU A 55 -0.87 6.87 -3.26
CA GLU A 55 0.40 6.89 -4.01
C GLU A 55 0.87 5.49 -4.37
N ALA A 56 0.84 4.57 -3.42
CA ALA A 56 1.24 3.19 -3.64
C ALA A 56 0.36 2.51 -4.70
N HIS A 57 -0.93 2.78 -4.71
CA HIS A 57 -1.86 2.27 -5.72
C HIS A 57 -1.54 2.81 -7.12
N LEU A 58 -1.27 4.09 -7.24
CA LEU A 58 -0.88 4.70 -8.51
C LEU A 58 0.41 4.10 -9.06
N LEU A 59 1.42 3.92 -8.20
CA LEU A 59 2.67 3.27 -8.57
C LEU A 59 2.46 1.82 -9.00
N ALA A 60 1.62 1.08 -8.28
CA ALA A 60 1.29 -0.29 -8.63
C ALA A 60 0.61 -0.39 -10.01
N GLU A 61 -0.29 0.53 -10.32
CA GLU A 61 -0.94 0.60 -11.64
C GLU A 61 0.06 0.91 -12.75
N GLU A 62 0.99 1.84 -12.52
CA GLU A 62 2.05 2.17 -13.47
C GLU A 62 2.94 0.96 -13.72
N PHE A 63 3.36 0.27 -12.68
CA PHE A 63 4.19 -0.93 -12.80
C PHE A 63 3.46 -2.05 -13.53
N GLN A 64 2.16 -2.23 -13.30
CA GLN A 64 1.37 -3.23 -14.03
C GLN A 64 1.33 -2.91 -15.53
N LYS A 65 1.17 -1.65 -15.91
CA LYS A 65 1.21 -1.23 -17.32
C LYS A 65 2.57 -1.48 -17.95
N GLU A 66 3.63 -1.11 -17.24
CA GLU A 66 4.99 -1.36 -17.70
C GLU A 66 5.27 -2.85 -17.86
N ASN A 67 4.87 -3.65 -16.90
CA ASN A 67 5.05 -5.10 -16.95
C ASN A 67 4.26 -5.71 -18.10
N GLY A 68 3.03 -5.28 -18.33
CA GLY A 68 2.24 -5.72 -19.48
C GLY A 68 2.90 -5.36 -20.82
N GLY A 69 3.44 -4.16 -20.92
CA GLY A 69 4.19 -3.72 -22.08
C GLY A 69 5.46 -4.51 -22.31
N LEU A 70 6.20 -4.80 -21.24
CA LEU A 70 7.43 -5.60 -21.30
C LEU A 70 7.13 -7.05 -21.67
N GLU A 71 6.10 -7.66 -21.11
CA GLU A 71 5.67 -9.01 -21.47
C GLU A 71 5.31 -9.12 -22.95
N SER A 72 4.58 -8.12 -23.46
CA SER A 72 4.24 -8.04 -24.87
C SER A 72 5.48 -7.94 -25.77
N LYS A 73 6.47 -7.13 -25.39
CA LYS A 73 7.75 -7.01 -26.10
C LYS A 73 8.54 -8.32 -26.07
N ILE A 74 8.58 -8.98 -24.92
CA ILE A 74 9.26 -10.28 -24.77
C ILE A 74 8.64 -11.29 -25.71
N GLN A 75 7.32 -11.34 -25.79
CA GLN A 75 6.62 -12.24 -26.70
C GLN A 75 6.93 -11.94 -28.16
N GLN A 76 6.90 -10.67 -28.57
CA GLN A 76 7.28 -10.25 -29.92
C GLN A 76 8.72 -10.63 -30.27
N LEU A 77 9.65 -10.35 -29.37
CA LEU A 77 11.06 -10.69 -29.57
C LEU A 77 11.28 -12.20 -29.64
N SER A 78 10.56 -12.96 -28.83
CA SER A 78 10.60 -14.42 -28.84
C SER A 78 10.13 -14.96 -30.21
N GLU A 79 9.02 -14.44 -30.74
CA GLU A 79 8.50 -14.80 -32.08
C GLU A 79 9.47 -14.42 -33.18
N GLU A 80 10.06 -13.23 -33.13
CA GLU A 80 11.06 -12.79 -34.08
C GLU A 80 12.28 -13.69 -34.05
N CYS A 81 12.76 -14.06 -32.87
CA CYS A 81 13.86 -14.99 -32.71
C CYS A 81 13.57 -16.36 -33.34
N GLU A 82 12.37 -16.89 -33.11
CA GLU A 82 11.94 -18.16 -33.71
C GLU A 82 11.88 -18.07 -35.23
N ASN A 83 11.32 -16.99 -35.76
CA ASN A 83 11.25 -16.77 -37.21
C ASN A 83 12.65 -16.66 -37.83
N LEU A 84 13.56 -15.93 -37.20
CA LEU A 84 14.94 -15.79 -37.66
C LEU A 84 15.70 -17.12 -37.61
N ARG A 85 15.48 -17.92 -36.59
CA ARG A 85 16.06 -19.26 -36.48
C ARG A 85 15.56 -20.17 -37.59
N GLU A 86 14.27 -20.10 -37.91
CA GLU A 86 13.67 -20.87 -39.00
C GLU A 86 14.24 -20.44 -40.38
N GLU A 87 14.32 -19.15 -40.64
CA GLU A 87 14.96 -18.62 -41.85
C GLU A 87 16.39 -19.07 -41.95
N ARG A 88 17.14 -19.01 -40.87
CA ARG A 88 18.53 -19.47 -40.81
C ARG A 88 18.65 -20.95 -41.17
N ARG A 89 17.76 -21.78 -40.65
CA ARG A 89 17.74 -23.21 -40.99
C ARG A 89 17.45 -23.44 -42.47
N GLN A 90 16.48 -22.71 -43.03
CA GLN A 90 16.14 -22.81 -44.46
C GLN A 90 17.29 -22.39 -45.34
N VAL A 91 17.93 -21.28 -45.03
CA VAL A 91 19.10 -20.80 -45.79
C VAL A 91 20.26 -21.79 -45.70
N LYS A 92 20.54 -22.31 -44.51
CA LYS A 92 21.57 -23.31 -44.28
C LYS A 92 21.29 -24.59 -45.12
N SER A 93 20.05 -25.07 -45.09
CA SER A 93 19.63 -26.23 -45.89
C SER A 93 19.78 -26.01 -47.38
N ARG A 94 19.44 -24.82 -47.86
CA ARG A 94 19.64 -24.45 -49.30
C ARG A 94 21.08 -24.40 -49.69
N ILE A 95 21.95 -23.84 -48.86
CA ILE A 95 23.40 -23.79 -49.08
C ILE A 95 23.97 -25.21 -49.15
N GLU A 96 23.59 -26.09 -48.24
CA GLU A 96 24.02 -27.49 -48.23
C GLU A 96 23.62 -28.22 -49.52
N LYS A 97 22.36 -28.02 -49.95
CA LYS A 97 21.90 -28.60 -51.25
C LYS A 97 22.70 -28.09 -52.43
N LEU A 98 22.95 -26.79 -52.48
CA LEU A 98 23.73 -26.19 -53.55
C LEU A 98 25.17 -26.69 -53.55
N LEU A 99 25.82 -26.83 -52.40
CA LEU A 99 27.15 -27.39 -52.27
C LEU A 99 27.19 -28.86 -52.71
N ASN A 100 26.19 -29.65 -52.36
CA ASN A 100 26.10 -31.04 -52.80
C ASN A 100 25.93 -31.14 -54.32
N GLN A 101 25.14 -30.26 -54.95
CA GLN A 101 24.98 -30.19 -56.39
C GLN A 101 26.27 -29.83 -57.07
N LEU A 102 27.07 -28.89 -56.57
CA LEU A 102 28.39 -28.53 -57.06
C LEU A 102 29.36 -29.69 -56.98
N ASP A 103 29.34 -30.40 -55.82
CA ASP A 103 30.19 -31.60 -55.65
C ASP A 103 29.86 -32.69 -56.64
N LEU A 104 28.57 -32.92 -56.94
CA LEU A 104 28.15 -33.87 -57.95
C LEU A 104 28.59 -33.46 -59.36
N LEU A 105 28.52 -32.19 -59.74
CA LEU A 105 28.99 -31.67 -61.00
C LEU A 105 30.49 -31.75 -61.11
N SER A 106 31.22 -31.53 -60.04
CA SER A 106 32.66 -31.60 -59.96
C SER A 106 33.18 -33.05 -60.09
N ALA A 107 32.42 -34.05 -59.67
CA ALA A 107 32.74 -35.47 -59.70
C ALA A 107 32.47 -36.10 -61.06
N SER A 108 31.65 -35.46 -61.88
CA SER A 108 31.39 -35.94 -63.25
C SER A 108 32.32 -35.32 -64.26
#